data_1f9c379a35bc4e52af752518ae9f6379
#
_entry.id   1f9c379a35bc4e52af752518ae9f6379
#
_cell.length_a   1.000
_cell.length_b   1.000
_cell.length_c   1.000
_cell.angle_alpha   90.00
_cell.angle_beta   90.00
_cell.angle_gamma   90.00
#
_symmetry.space_group_name_H-M   'P 1'
#
loop_
_entity.id
_entity.type
_entity.pdbx_description
1 polymer ?
#
loop_
_entity_poly.entity_id
_entity_poly.type
_entity_poly.pdbx_seq_one_letter_code
_entity_poly.pdbx_strand_id
1 'polypeptide(L)'
;EFPRITLNIREGQGGELDAMLDAGSVDMAILFRYDKPSNADDTLLATASTYLVSSPGLPLTQADSVDFRRLEGLPLVLPRRSAHWRSILDETAKSKGFHLQAAVEADSLRVQKELIAGNAQLYALLGPFSVDREVRAGLLQAAKVIGPDLKRYVTLAHPKQGQLTQASRIVSQFIRETVARWGGQITEPVSGTQAVPGGN
;
A
#
# COMPACT_ATOMS: atom_id res chain seq x y z
N GLU A 1 1.96 -20.40 19.03
CA GLU A 1 0.70 -20.87 19.66
C GLU A 1 0.10 -22.09 18.95
N PHE A 2 0.41 -22.34 17.66
CA PHE A 2 -0.12 -23.47 16.86
C PHE A 2 1.01 -24.26 16.20
N PRO A 3 1.79 -25.07 16.96
CA PRO A 3 3.03 -25.70 16.47
C PRO A 3 2.79 -26.74 15.34
N ARG A 4 1.55 -27.14 15.11
CA ARG A 4 1.18 -28.08 14.03
C ARG A 4 0.74 -27.39 12.74
N ILE A 5 0.72 -26.05 12.68
CA ILE A 5 0.40 -25.30 11.47
C ILE A 5 1.71 -24.88 10.81
N THR A 6 1.93 -25.34 9.59
CA THR A 6 3.04 -24.88 8.73
C THR A 6 2.49 -23.88 7.73
N LEU A 7 3.14 -22.70 7.64
CA LEU A 7 2.78 -21.66 6.69
C LEU A 7 3.75 -21.69 5.50
N ASN A 8 3.18 -21.63 4.30
CA ASN A 8 3.90 -21.36 3.06
C ASN A 8 3.43 -19.99 2.55
N ILE A 9 4.32 -19.01 2.55
CA ILE A 9 4.00 -17.63 2.17
C ILE A 9 4.54 -17.36 0.77
N ARG A 10 3.68 -16.86 -0.11
CA ARG A 10 4.02 -16.42 -1.46
C ARG A 10 3.70 -14.95 -1.62
N GLU A 11 4.51 -14.25 -2.39
CA GLU A 11 4.30 -12.86 -2.76
C GLU A 11 4.05 -12.80 -4.28
N GLY A 12 3.09 -11.97 -4.70
CA GLY A 12 2.73 -11.80 -6.11
C GLY A 12 1.90 -10.54 -6.35
N GLN A 13 1.62 -10.26 -7.60
CA GLN A 13 0.72 -9.16 -8.01
C GLN A 13 -0.75 -9.57 -7.79
N GLY A 14 -1.64 -8.57 -7.59
CA GLY A 14 -3.04 -8.83 -7.26
C GLY A 14 -3.74 -9.81 -8.22
N GLY A 15 -3.59 -9.62 -9.53
CA GLY A 15 -4.18 -10.54 -10.52
C GLY A 15 -3.60 -11.96 -10.50
N GLU A 16 -2.31 -12.11 -10.18
CA GLU A 16 -1.66 -13.39 -10.01
C GLU A 16 -2.19 -14.11 -8.75
N LEU A 17 -2.32 -13.36 -7.65
CA LEU A 17 -2.87 -13.90 -6.40
C LEU A 17 -4.35 -14.28 -6.53
N ASP A 18 -5.15 -13.52 -7.29
CA ASP A 18 -6.53 -13.90 -7.62
C ASP A 18 -6.58 -15.21 -8.41
N ALA A 19 -5.71 -15.38 -9.42
CA ALA A 19 -5.61 -16.63 -10.17
C ALA A 19 -5.16 -17.81 -9.29
N MET A 20 -4.28 -17.60 -8.33
CA MET A 20 -3.86 -18.62 -7.37
C MET A 20 -5.01 -19.05 -6.44
N LEU A 21 -5.86 -18.09 -6.00
CA LEU A 21 -7.06 -18.39 -5.22
C LEU A 21 -8.07 -19.18 -6.04
N ASP A 22 -8.37 -18.75 -7.27
CA ASP A 22 -9.32 -19.43 -8.16
C ASP A 22 -8.86 -20.86 -8.52
N ALA A 23 -7.54 -21.07 -8.65
CA ALA A 23 -6.95 -22.39 -8.87
C ALA A 23 -6.83 -23.24 -7.58
N GLY A 24 -7.15 -22.71 -6.41
CA GLY A 24 -6.96 -23.38 -5.12
C GLY A 24 -5.51 -23.68 -4.76
N SER A 25 -4.55 -22.98 -5.38
CA SER A 25 -3.11 -23.18 -5.10
C SER A 25 -2.62 -22.42 -3.86
N VAL A 26 -3.48 -21.57 -3.30
CA VAL A 26 -3.32 -20.92 -1.99
C VAL A 26 -4.64 -21.01 -1.22
N ASP A 27 -4.56 -21.14 0.10
CA ASP A 27 -5.74 -21.23 0.98
C ASP A 27 -6.37 -19.88 1.27
N MET A 28 -5.61 -18.81 1.17
CA MET A 28 -6.03 -17.42 1.40
C MET A 28 -5.03 -16.44 0.81
N ALA A 29 -5.46 -15.21 0.56
CA ALA A 29 -4.58 -14.13 0.14
C ALA A 29 -4.96 -12.80 0.81
N ILE A 30 -3.95 -11.97 1.13
CA ILE A 30 -4.16 -10.57 1.48
C ILE A 30 -4.01 -9.77 0.19
N LEU A 31 -5.07 -9.07 -0.20
CA LEU A 31 -5.16 -8.37 -1.47
C LEU A 31 -5.43 -6.88 -1.27
N PHE A 32 -4.93 -6.08 -2.19
CA PHE A 32 -5.34 -4.69 -2.32
C PHE A 32 -6.47 -4.59 -3.36
N ARG A 33 -7.63 -4.12 -2.93
CA ARG A 33 -8.76 -3.77 -3.79
C ARG A 33 -8.85 -2.25 -3.89
N TYR A 34 -9.35 -1.77 -5.00
CA TYR A 34 -9.47 -0.32 -5.26
C TYR A 34 -10.92 0.14 -5.21
N ASP A 35 -11.85 -0.79 -5.33
CA ASP A 35 -13.26 -0.59 -5.01
C ASP A 35 -13.58 -1.23 -3.65
N LYS A 36 -14.55 -0.63 -2.94
CA LYS A 36 -14.98 -1.18 -1.66
C LYS A 36 -15.56 -2.58 -1.90
N PRO A 37 -15.03 -3.61 -1.21
CA PRO A 37 -15.53 -4.96 -1.37
C PRO A 37 -17.04 -5.03 -1.10
N SER A 38 -17.78 -5.56 -2.07
CA SER A 38 -19.23 -5.79 -1.95
C SER A 38 -19.58 -7.26 -1.72
N ASN A 39 -18.60 -8.16 -1.86
CA ASN A 39 -18.79 -9.61 -1.84
C ASN A 39 -18.50 -10.21 -0.47
N ALA A 40 -19.25 -11.28 -0.15
CA ALA A 40 -19.04 -12.06 1.07
C ALA A 40 -17.68 -12.81 1.10
N ASP A 41 -17.03 -12.95 -0.06
CA ASP A 41 -15.79 -13.70 -0.21
C ASP A 41 -14.54 -12.94 0.24
N ASP A 42 -14.59 -11.60 0.22
CA ASP A 42 -13.48 -10.72 0.62
C ASP A 42 -13.79 -10.06 1.97
N THR A 43 -13.08 -10.43 3.01
CA THR A 43 -13.20 -9.76 4.32
C THR A 43 -12.34 -8.51 4.33
N LEU A 44 -12.97 -7.33 4.49
CA LEU A 44 -12.25 -6.06 4.66
C LEU A 44 -11.44 -6.09 5.97
N LEU A 45 -10.14 -5.93 5.87
CA LEU A 45 -9.21 -5.85 7.00
C LEU A 45 -8.92 -4.40 7.39
N ALA A 46 -8.63 -3.57 6.39
CA ALA A 46 -8.28 -2.16 6.59
C ALA A 46 -8.54 -1.33 5.33
N THR A 47 -8.62 -0.02 5.52
CA THR A 47 -8.64 0.96 4.43
C THR A 47 -7.41 1.85 4.56
N ALA A 48 -6.69 2.07 3.48
CA ALA A 48 -5.49 2.88 3.45
C ALA A 48 -5.58 3.95 2.37
N SER A 49 -5.22 5.20 2.71
CA SER A 49 -5.03 6.27 1.72
C SER A 49 -3.71 6.08 0.98
N THR A 50 -3.55 6.79 -0.13
CA THR A 50 -2.29 6.81 -0.88
C THR A 50 -1.46 8.01 -0.43
N TYR A 51 -0.16 7.80 -0.32
CA TYR A 51 0.81 8.82 0.05
C TYR A 51 1.82 9.04 -1.08
N LEU A 52 2.18 10.30 -1.30
CA LEU A 52 3.38 10.67 -2.03
C LEU A 52 4.57 10.50 -1.08
N VAL A 53 5.55 9.70 -1.49
CA VAL A 53 6.69 9.32 -0.65
C VAL A 53 7.99 9.70 -1.37
N SER A 54 8.95 10.18 -0.61
CA SER A 54 10.29 10.55 -1.10
C SER A 54 11.35 10.37 -0.03
N SER A 55 12.63 10.60 -0.39
CA SER A 55 13.68 10.87 0.58
C SER A 55 13.37 12.14 1.39
N PRO A 56 13.94 12.31 2.60
CA PRO A 56 13.77 13.51 3.40
C PRO A 56 14.27 14.78 2.69
N GLY A 57 13.62 15.91 2.98
CA GLY A 57 14.04 17.24 2.50
C GLY A 57 13.28 17.75 1.28
N LEU A 58 12.46 16.93 0.61
CA LEU A 58 11.67 17.38 -0.54
C LEU A 58 10.39 18.12 -0.07
N PRO A 59 10.12 19.35 -0.57
CA PRO A 59 9.05 20.20 -0.02
C PRO A 59 7.65 19.59 -0.07
N LEU A 60 7.30 18.82 -1.13
CA LEU A 60 5.96 18.26 -1.30
C LEU A 60 5.61 17.19 -0.27
N THR A 61 6.60 16.49 0.25
CA THR A 61 6.42 15.42 1.23
C THR A 61 6.71 15.86 2.67
N GLN A 62 7.10 17.13 2.88
CA GLN A 62 7.20 17.76 4.20
C GLN A 62 5.83 18.16 4.76
N ALA A 63 4.87 18.42 3.87
CA ALA A 63 3.50 18.74 4.25
C ALA A 63 2.74 17.48 4.67
N ASP A 64 1.69 17.62 5.48
CA ASP A 64 0.81 16.51 5.88
C ASP A 64 0.04 15.94 4.69
N SER A 65 -0.24 16.76 3.68
CA SER A 65 -0.97 16.36 2.49
C SER A 65 -0.50 17.10 1.24
N VAL A 66 -0.76 16.49 0.08
CA VAL A 66 -0.46 17.03 -1.24
C VAL A 66 -1.65 16.80 -2.18
N ASP A 67 -2.08 17.84 -2.90
CA ASP A 67 -3.11 17.67 -3.92
C ASP A 67 -2.58 16.84 -5.09
N PHE A 68 -3.42 15.93 -5.60
CA PHE A 68 -3.07 15.04 -6.70
C PHE A 68 -2.60 15.77 -7.96
N ARG A 69 -3.08 16.99 -8.23
CA ARG A 69 -2.63 17.82 -9.35
C ARG A 69 -1.16 18.25 -9.23
N ARG A 70 -0.60 18.28 -8.02
CA ARG A 70 0.82 18.59 -7.80
C ARG A 70 1.75 17.46 -8.23
N LEU A 71 1.20 16.31 -8.63
CA LEU A 71 1.96 15.19 -9.20
C LEU A 71 2.34 15.41 -10.66
N GLU A 72 1.71 16.39 -11.34
CA GLU A 72 2.05 16.75 -12.71
C GLU A 72 3.52 17.13 -12.83
N GLY A 73 4.22 16.51 -13.78
CA GLY A 73 5.64 16.75 -14.04
C GLY A 73 6.62 16.21 -13.02
N LEU A 74 6.16 15.57 -11.92
CA LEU A 74 7.08 14.94 -10.96
C LEU A 74 7.71 13.67 -11.53
N PRO A 75 9.00 13.44 -11.27
CA PRO A 75 9.68 12.20 -11.65
C PRO A 75 9.28 11.06 -10.70
N LEU A 76 8.29 10.27 -11.12
CA LEU A 76 7.68 9.22 -10.31
C LEU A 76 8.32 7.85 -10.56
N VAL A 77 8.48 7.08 -9.50
CA VAL A 77 8.67 5.62 -9.56
C VAL A 77 7.28 5.00 -9.50
N LEU A 78 6.85 4.37 -10.59
CA LEU A 78 5.52 3.79 -10.74
C LEU A 78 5.59 2.30 -11.06
N PRO A 79 4.54 1.52 -10.78
CA PRO A 79 4.42 0.18 -11.34
C PRO A 79 4.34 0.23 -12.87
N ARG A 80 4.66 -0.88 -13.53
CA ARG A 80 4.51 -0.99 -14.98
C ARG A 80 3.06 -0.76 -15.42
N ARG A 81 2.85 -0.38 -16.68
CA ARG A 81 1.54 -0.02 -17.23
C ARG A 81 0.49 -1.11 -17.17
N SER A 82 0.89 -2.38 -17.14
CA SER A 82 -0.03 -3.52 -16.99
C SER A 82 -0.55 -3.73 -15.56
N ALA A 83 0.00 -3.03 -14.57
CA ALA A 83 -0.47 -3.13 -13.20
C ALA A 83 -1.80 -2.36 -13.02
N HIS A 84 -2.79 -2.99 -12.39
CA HIS A 84 -4.11 -2.38 -12.18
C HIS A 84 -4.02 -1.05 -11.40
N TRP A 85 -3.15 -0.99 -10.39
CA TRP A 85 -2.91 0.27 -9.67
C TRP A 85 -2.42 1.39 -10.57
N ARG A 86 -1.55 1.08 -11.53
CA ARG A 86 -1.06 2.05 -12.50
C ARG A 86 -2.20 2.58 -13.38
N SER A 87 -3.10 1.73 -13.84
CA SER A 87 -4.27 2.15 -14.64
C SER A 87 -5.12 3.16 -13.87
N ILE A 88 -5.41 2.91 -12.59
CA ILE A 88 -6.19 3.83 -11.75
C ILE A 88 -5.50 5.18 -11.62
N LEU A 89 -4.19 5.21 -11.41
CA LEU A 89 -3.42 6.44 -11.32
C LEU A 89 -3.45 7.23 -12.63
N ASP A 90 -3.23 6.56 -13.76
CA ASP A 90 -3.22 7.18 -15.10
C ASP A 90 -4.60 7.70 -15.48
N GLU A 91 -5.68 6.96 -15.21
CA GLU A 91 -7.07 7.39 -15.42
C GLU A 91 -7.43 8.60 -14.56
N THR A 92 -7.01 8.59 -13.29
CA THR A 92 -7.22 9.72 -12.38
C THR A 92 -6.51 10.97 -12.91
N ALA A 93 -5.26 10.86 -13.32
CA ALA A 93 -4.50 11.99 -13.88
C ALA A 93 -5.16 12.51 -15.16
N LYS A 94 -5.55 11.61 -16.07
CA LYS A 94 -6.25 11.94 -17.31
C LYS A 94 -7.57 12.67 -17.04
N SER A 95 -8.35 12.24 -16.05
CA SER A 95 -9.61 12.91 -15.66
C SER A 95 -9.40 14.35 -15.17
N LYS A 96 -8.19 14.66 -14.71
CA LYS A 96 -7.78 15.99 -14.24
C LYS A 96 -7.00 16.79 -15.29
N GLY A 97 -6.85 16.25 -16.50
CA GLY A 97 -6.26 16.95 -17.65
C GLY A 97 -4.74 16.86 -17.74
N PHE A 98 -4.07 15.92 -17.04
CA PHE A 98 -2.63 15.74 -17.14
C PHE A 98 -2.22 14.26 -17.21
N HIS A 99 -0.92 13.99 -17.36
CA HIS A 99 -0.35 12.65 -17.38
C HIS A 99 0.75 12.53 -16.33
N LEU A 100 0.80 11.36 -15.66
CA LEU A 100 1.89 11.05 -14.75
C LEU A 100 3.15 10.71 -15.53
N GLN A 101 4.29 11.22 -15.07
CA GLN A 101 5.60 10.95 -15.64
C GLN A 101 6.29 9.85 -14.86
N ALA A 102 6.40 8.64 -15.46
CA ALA A 102 7.23 7.59 -14.90
C ALA A 102 8.69 7.86 -15.25
N ALA A 103 9.49 8.26 -14.28
CA ALA A 103 10.94 8.31 -14.42
C ALA A 103 11.55 6.90 -14.37
N VAL A 104 10.94 6.02 -13.56
CA VAL A 104 11.30 4.60 -13.45
C VAL A 104 10.02 3.78 -13.33
N GLU A 105 9.97 2.63 -14.02
CA GLU A 105 8.93 1.62 -13.80
C GLU A 105 9.50 0.46 -12.99
N ALA A 106 8.88 0.15 -11.84
CA ALA A 106 9.29 -0.93 -10.96
C ALA A 106 8.08 -1.52 -10.23
N ASP A 107 7.87 -2.84 -10.31
CA ASP A 107 6.76 -3.53 -9.65
C ASP A 107 7.08 -3.89 -8.19
N SER A 108 8.35 -4.15 -7.89
CA SER A 108 8.77 -4.50 -6.55
C SER A 108 8.70 -3.29 -5.62
N LEU A 109 7.89 -3.38 -4.57
CA LEU A 109 7.80 -2.37 -3.52
C LEU A 109 9.17 -2.07 -2.89
N ARG A 110 9.99 -3.10 -2.67
CA ARG A 110 11.34 -2.94 -2.14
C ARG A 110 12.20 -2.09 -3.07
N VAL A 111 12.19 -2.38 -4.37
CA VAL A 111 12.93 -1.61 -5.37
C VAL A 111 12.44 -0.17 -5.41
N GLN A 112 11.13 0.07 -5.39
CA GLN A 112 10.57 1.43 -5.34
C GLN A 112 11.10 2.20 -4.13
N LYS A 113 11.09 1.60 -2.92
CA LYS A 113 11.59 2.24 -1.70
C LYS A 113 13.08 2.54 -1.77
N GLU A 114 13.90 1.62 -2.23
CA GLU A 114 15.35 1.82 -2.39
C GLU A 114 15.67 2.95 -3.39
N LEU A 115 14.92 3.01 -4.51
CA LEU A 115 15.10 4.07 -5.51
C LEU A 115 14.80 5.46 -4.94
N ILE A 116 13.69 5.63 -4.22
CA ILE A 116 13.33 6.93 -3.64
C ILE A 116 14.20 7.29 -2.44
N ALA A 117 14.69 6.33 -1.65
CA ALA A 117 15.62 6.58 -0.56
C ALA A 117 17.01 6.99 -1.06
N GLY A 118 17.47 6.38 -2.15
CA GLY A 118 18.79 6.65 -2.75
C GLY A 118 18.84 7.85 -3.70
N ASN A 119 17.70 8.45 -4.05
CA ASN A 119 17.64 9.55 -5.00
C ASN A 119 16.72 10.67 -4.52
N ALA A 120 17.32 11.82 -4.19
CA ALA A 120 16.64 12.99 -3.64
C ALA A 120 15.71 13.73 -4.63
N GLN A 121 15.45 13.20 -5.81
CA GLN A 121 14.52 13.80 -6.78
C GLN A 121 13.33 12.90 -7.12
N LEU A 122 13.37 11.62 -6.74
CA LEU A 122 12.33 10.66 -7.07
C LEU A 122 11.22 10.61 -6.01
N TYR A 123 10.01 10.40 -6.50
CA TYR A 123 8.82 10.18 -5.67
C TYR A 123 8.15 8.85 -6.04
N ALA A 124 7.41 8.27 -5.10
CA ALA A 124 6.55 7.11 -5.36
C ALA A 124 5.17 7.30 -4.71
N LEU A 125 4.16 6.59 -5.22
CA LEU A 125 2.80 6.59 -4.67
C LEU A 125 2.55 5.27 -3.94
N LEU A 126 2.71 5.29 -2.61
CA LEU A 126 2.72 4.11 -1.76
C LEU A 126 1.62 4.18 -0.69
N GLY A 127 1.28 3.02 -0.12
CA GLY A 127 0.40 2.94 1.04
C GLY A 127 1.17 3.13 2.35
N PRO A 128 0.50 3.58 3.44
CA PRO A 128 1.14 3.82 4.73
C PRO A 128 1.79 2.57 5.31
N PHE A 129 1.15 1.40 5.18
CA PHE A 129 1.71 0.13 5.65
C PHE A 129 3.06 -0.23 5.03
N SER A 130 3.31 0.28 3.83
CA SER A 130 4.51 -0.04 3.08
C SER A 130 5.74 0.76 3.52
N VAL A 131 5.54 1.91 4.18
CA VAL A 131 6.59 2.90 4.46
C VAL A 131 6.63 3.35 5.92
N ASP A 132 5.72 2.90 6.78
CA ASP A 132 5.61 3.32 8.18
C ASP A 132 6.96 3.21 8.93
N ARG A 133 7.67 2.11 8.74
CA ARG A 133 8.96 1.88 9.39
C ARG A 133 10.02 2.89 8.95
N GLU A 134 10.13 3.13 7.65
CA GLU A 134 11.10 4.05 7.08
C GLU A 134 10.77 5.51 7.42
N VAL A 135 9.48 5.86 7.43
CA VAL A 135 9.02 7.21 7.83
C VAL A 135 9.32 7.47 9.31
N ARG A 136 9.00 6.52 10.20
CA ARG A 136 9.33 6.63 11.63
C ARG A 136 10.83 6.70 11.90
N ALA A 137 11.63 6.03 11.08
CA ALA A 137 13.08 6.06 11.16
C ALA A 137 13.71 7.33 10.53
N GLY A 138 12.89 8.21 9.94
CA GLY A 138 13.37 9.43 9.24
C GLY A 138 14.11 9.13 7.94
N LEU A 139 14.00 7.92 7.40
CA LEU A 139 14.64 7.51 6.14
C LEU A 139 13.82 7.92 4.92
N LEU A 140 12.50 8.06 5.08
CA LEU A 140 11.57 8.55 4.07
C LEU A 140 10.64 9.61 4.66
N GLN A 141 10.04 10.42 3.79
CA GLN A 141 8.95 11.35 4.09
C GLN A 141 7.72 10.98 3.29
N ALA A 142 6.52 11.26 3.84
CA ALA A 142 5.28 10.92 3.20
C ALA A 142 4.21 11.99 3.44
N ALA A 143 3.56 12.45 2.36
CA ALA A 143 2.39 13.34 2.40
C ALA A 143 1.17 12.60 1.85
N LYS A 144 0.04 12.71 2.56
CA LYS A 144 -1.21 12.09 2.10
C LYS A 144 -1.68 12.74 0.80
N VAL A 145 -1.97 11.93 -0.22
CA VAL A 145 -2.52 12.43 -1.47
C VAL A 145 -4.01 12.71 -1.29
N ILE A 146 -4.42 13.92 -1.64
CA ILE A 146 -5.81 14.40 -1.59
C ILE A 146 -6.26 14.91 -2.98
N GLY A 147 -7.56 15.10 -3.17
CA GLY A 147 -8.10 15.66 -4.39
C GLY A 147 -7.96 14.83 -5.69
N PRO A 148 -8.22 13.49 -5.71
CA PRO A 148 -9.01 12.69 -4.78
C PRO A 148 -8.18 11.94 -3.73
N ASP A 149 -8.83 11.52 -2.65
CA ASP A 149 -8.26 10.52 -1.72
C ASP A 149 -8.34 9.13 -2.37
N LEU A 150 -7.23 8.69 -2.95
CA LEU A 150 -7.11 7.39 -3.59
C LEU A 150 -6.97 6.29 -2.54
N LYS A 151 -8.06 5.66 -2.22
CA LYS A 151 -8.13 4.60 -1.21
C LYS A 151 -7.78 3.24 -1.78
N ARG A 152 -7.16 2.44 -0.93
CA ARG A 152 -6.94 1.01 -1.13
C ARG A 152 -7.61 0.26 0.00
N TYR A 153 -8.33 -0.80 -0.33
CA TYR A 153 -8.98 -1.68 0.62
C TYR A 153 -8.12 -2.93 0.78
N VAL A 154 -7.59 -3.14 1.96
CA VAL A 154 -6.83 -4.36 2.28
C VAL A 154 -7.85 -5.42 2.65
N THR A 155 -7.89 -6.51 1.91
CA THR A 155 -8.86 -7.59 2.11
C THR A 155 -8.17 -8.92 2.37
N LEU A 156 -8.82 -9.78 3.12
CA LEU A 156 -8.51 -11.19 3.23
C LEU A 156 -9.50 -11.95 2.36
N ALA A 157 -9.01 -12.56 1.30
CA ALA A 157 -9.77 -13.33 0.34
C ALA A 157 -9.50 -14.83 0.50
N HIS A 158 -10.50 -15.64 0.18
CA HIS A 158 -10.43 -17.09 0.19
C HIS A 158 -10.87 -17.64 -1.17
N PRO A 159 -10.50 -18.90 -1.52
CA PRO A 159 -11.02 -19.55 -2.69
C PRO A 159 -12.56 -19.59 -2.68
N LYS A 160 -13.17 -19.28 -3.82
CA LYS A 160 -14.64 -19.27 -3.97
C LYS A 160 -15.27 -20.64 -3.85
N GLN A 161 -14.49 -21.71 -4.06
CA GLN A 161 -14.95 -23.09 -4.01
C GLN A 161 -14.22 -23.84 -2.91
N GLY A 162 -14.94 -24.76 -2.27
CA GLY A 162 -14.40 -25.60 -1.20
C GLY A 162 -14.69 -25.07 0.20
N GLN A 163 -14.48 -25.93 1.19
CA GLN A 163 -14.60 -25.55 2.59
C GLN A 163 -13.22 -25.16 3.15
N LEU A 164 -13.18 -24.08 3.90
CA LEU A 164 -11.97 -23.70 4.62
C LEU A 164 -11.57 -24.80 5.61
N THR A 165 -10.31 -25.20 5.57
CA THR A 165 -9.74 -26.10 6.56
C THR A 165 -9.78 -25.48 7.96
N GLN A 166 -9.65 -26.28 9.00
CA GLN A 166 -9.54 -25.77 10.37
C GLN A 166 -8.31 -24.84 10.51
N ALA A 167 -7.17 -25.21 9.90
CA ALA A 167 -5.97 -24.41 9.89
C ALA A 167 -6.21 -23.03 9.22
N SER A 168 -6.86 -23.04 8.05
CA SER A 168 -7.19 -21.78 7.32
C SER A 168 -8.11 -20.88 8.15
N ARG A 169 -9.08 -21.42 8.87
CA ARG A 169 -9.95 -20.64 9.77
C ARG A 169 -9.18 -20.00 10.91
N ILE A 170 -8.30 -20.76 11.56
CA ILE A 170 -7.45 -20.26 12.66
C ILE A 170 -6.54 -19.12 12.17
N VAL A 171 -5.85 -19.33 11.04
CA VAL A 171 -4.94 -18.32 10.49
C VAL A 171 -5.71 -17.07 10.05
N SER A 172 -6.88 -17.23 9.41
CA SER A 172 -7.75 -16.10 9.03
C SER A 172 -8.20 -15.28 10.24
N GLN A 173 -8.58 -15.94 11.31
CA GLN A 173 -8.97 -15.25 12.57
C GLN A 173 -7.78 -14.50 13.15
N PHE A 174 -6.60 -15.13 13.22
CA PHE A 174 -5.38 -14.51 13.72
C PHE A 174 -4.98 -13.27 12.92
N ILE A 175 -5.08 -13.33 11.58
CA ILE A 175 -4.83 -12.18 10.69
C ILE A 175 -5.80 -11.04 11.03
N ARG A 176 -7.10 -11.32 11.10
CA ARG A 176 -8.13 -10.29 11.43
C ARG A 176 -7.87 -9.63 12.76
N GLU A 177 -7.61 -10.42 13.81
CA GLU A 177 -7.33 -9.90 15.15
C GLU A 177 -6.04 -9.08 15.20
N THR A 178 -5.02 -9.51 14.44
CA THR A 178 -3.74 -8.80 14.35
C THR A 178 -3.91 -7.45 13.66
N VAL A 179 -4.59 -7.42 12.52
CA VAL A 179 -4.84 -6.17 11.78
C VAL A 179 -5.76 -5.25 12.57
N ALA A 180 -6.78 -5.75 13.26
CA ALA A 180 -7.65 -4.95 14.12
C ALA A 180 -6.86 -4.26 15.25
N ARG A 181 -5.87 -4.92 15.83
CA ARG A 181 -4.97 -4.31 16.82
C ARG A 181 -4.06 -3.22 16.24
N TRP A 182 -3.69 -3.35 14.98
CA TRP A 182 -2.91 -2.32 14.27
C TRP A 182 -3.76 -1.14 13.79
N GLY A 183 -5.06 -1.34 13.59
CA GLY A 183 -5.97 -0.38 12.96
C GLY A 183 -6.03 1.00 13.60
N GLY A 184 -5.69 1.12 14.90
CA GLY A 184 -5.53 2.41 15.57
C GLY A 184 -4.18 3.11 15.32
N GLN A 185 -3.19 2.40 14.77
CA GLN A 185 -1.83 2.91 14.54
C GLN A 185 -1.51 3.17 13.06
N ILE A 186 -2.34 2.66 12.15
CA ILE A 186 -2.00 2.55 10.72
C ILE A 186 -2.80 3.52 9.85
N THR A 187 -3.81 4.20 10.40
CA THR A 187 -4.69 5.10 9.64
C THR A 187 -4.05 6.43 9.28
N GLU A 188 -2.98 6.86 9.97
CA GLU A 188 -2.21 8.05 9.61
C GLU A 188 -0.74 7.84 9.97
N PRO A 189 0.23 8.16 9.07
CA PRO A 189 1.62 8.27 9.49
C PRO A 189 1.67 9.38 10.54
N VAL A 190 2.27 9.08 11.67
CA VAL A 190 2.51 10.09 12.71
C VAL A 190 3.36 11.17 12.08
N SER A 191 2.81 12.38 11.97
CA SER A 191 3.53 13.57 11.55
C SER A 191 4.80 13.67 12.40
N GLY A 192 5.95 13.40 11.79
CA GLY A 192 7.25 13.44 12.43
C GLY A 192 7.71 14.87 12.62
N THR A 193 6.96 15.68 13.39
CA THR A 193 7.41 16.99 13.84
C THR A 193 7.15 17.15 15.33
N GLN A 194 7.81 16.34 16.15
CA GLN A 194 8.15 16.81 17.47
C GLN A 194 9.53 17.46 17.38
N ALA A 195 9.52 18.78 17.34
CA ALA A 195 10.69 19.59 17.60
C ALA A 195 11.27 19.13 18.95
N VAL A 196 12.53 18.71 18.93
CA VAL A 196 13.30 18.50 20.16
C VAL A 196 13.31 19.82 20.91
N PRO A 197 12.78 19.92 22.15
CA PRO A 197 12.92 21.13 22.93
C PRO A 197 14.41 21.31 23.21
N GLY A 198 14.96 22.42 22.71
CA GLY A 198 16.32 22.85 22.99
C GLY A 198 16.53 22.90 24.51
N GLY A 199 17.42 22.07 24.99
CA GLY A 199 17.97 22.20 26.33
C GLY A 199 18.86 23.42 26.39
N ASN A 200 18.56 24.24 27.34
CA ASN A 200 19.37 25.35 27.82
C ASN A 200 20.45 24.79 28.75
#